data_f4249c0236310ccc37bc10983b9eea84
#
_entry.id   f4249c0236310ccc37bc10983b9eea84
#
_cell.length_a   1.000
_cell.length_b   1.000
_cell.length_c   1.000
_cell.angle_alpha   90.00
_cell.angle_beta   90.00
_cell.angle_gamma   90.00
#
_symmetry.space_group_name_H-M   'P 1'
#
loop_
_entity.id
_entity.type
_entity.pdbx_description
1 polymer ?
#
loop_
_entity_poly.entity_id
_entity_poly.type
_entity_poly.pdbx_seq_one_letter_code
_entity_poly.pdbx_strand_id
1 'polypeptide(L)'
;MTDDLRLTRLATTLPSTVPFVGPEAIERLSGTLFAARLGANESGFGPSPLAIKAMQDTAPDIWMYADPESYDLRNALASHHDIDPASIMVGEGIDGLLGLLVRLMVDEGDSVVTSAGAYPTFDYHVRGFGGTLHTVPYAGDSEDPARLIAKAKETDAKLIYIANPDNPMGTFHKAQEIERMIEAVPDGCLLILDEAYIELAPEDAAPAIAPNNPRVIRMRTFSKAYGMAGARVGYAVGHPDLVNAFNKVRNHFGMNRMSQAGALAALADEAYLGDVIARVQKSRDRIAAIALENRLCPIPSAANFVAIDCGQDGDFAKRV
;
A
#
# COMPACT_ATOMS: atom_id res chain seq x y z
N MET A 1 24.46 -21.16 16.39
CA MET A 1 24.21 -22.10 15.27
C MET A 1 24.11 -21.42 13.90
N THR A 2 24.63 -20.21 13.74
CA THR A 2 24.59 -19.47 12.45
C THR A 2 25.97 -19.26 11.81
N ASP A 3 27.04 -19.72 12.45
CA ASP A 3 28.42 -19.51 11.97
C ASP A 3 28.77 -20.29 10.70
N ASP A 4 27.98 -21.30 10.34
CA ASP A 4 28.16 -22.08 9.10
C ASP A 4 27.39 -21.54 7.90
N LEU A 5 26.49 -20.58 8.11
CA LEU A 5 25.70 -19.94 7.01
C LEU A 5 26.43 -18.70 6.51
N ARG A 6 26.83 -18.70 5.25
CA ARG A 6 27.46 -17.55 4.59
C ARG A 6 26.42 -16.47 4.20
N LEU A 7 25.75 -15.90 5.21
CA LEU A 7 24.87 -14.76 5.00
C LEU A 7 25.68 -13.54 4.55
N THR A 8 25.02 -12.61 3.85
CA THR A 8 25.66 -11.32 3.54
C THR A 8 25.88 -10.52 4.83
N ARG A 9 26.84 -9.58 4.82
CA ARG A 9 27.10 -8.67 5.94
C ARG A 9 25.81 -7.98 6.40
N LEU A 10 25.03 -7.46 5.44
CA LEU A 10 23.74 -6.82 5.72
C LEU A 10 22.76 -7.80 6.40
N ALA A 11 22.56 -9.00 5.84
CA ALA A 11 21.61 -9.95 6.39
C ALA A 11 21.95 -10.38 7.84
N THR A 12 23.25 -10.39 8.21
CA THR A 12 23.66 -10.72 9.61
C THR A 12 23.29 -9.63 10.62
N THR A 13 23.05 -8.39 10.17
CA THR A 13 22.68 -7.26 11.04
C THR A 13 21.18 -7.07 11.19
N LEU A 14 20.38 -7.69 10.30
CA LEU A 14 18.92 -7.56 10.32
C LEU A 14 18.29 -8.46 11.40
N PRO A 15 17.22 -7.98 12.06
CA PRO A 15 16.47 -8.81 12.99
C PRO A 15 15.73 -9.94 12.25
N SER A 16 15.70 -11.13 12.84
CA SER A 16 14.91 -12.29 12.33
C SER A 16 13.41 -12.17 12.64
N THR A 17 12.89 -10.96 12.78
CA THR A 17 11.48 -10.68 13.06
C THR A 17 10.75 -10.29 11.79
N VAL A 18 9.46 -10.66 11.71
CA VAL A 18 8.60 -10.24 10.62
C VAL A 18 7.89 -8.93 10.96
N PRO A 19 7.66 -8.03 10.00
CA PRO A 19 7.00 -6.74 10.26
C PRO A 19 5.52 -6.90 10.66
N PHE A 20 4.91 -8.02 10.31
CA PHE A 20 3.50 -8.32 10.61
C PHE A 20 3.33 -9.79 11.01
N VAL A 21 2.68 -10.03 12.16
CA VAL A 21 2.29 -11.36 12.61
C VAL A 21 0.85 -11.61 12.20
N GLY A 22 0.63 -12.56 11.30
CA GLY A 22 -0.69 -12.91 10.81
C GLY A 22 -1.61 -13.48 11.91
N PRO A 23 -2.94 -13.25 11.79
CA PRO A 23 -3.91 -13.73 12.77
C PRO A 23 -3.85 -15.25 12.99
N GLU A 24 -3.55 -16.02 11.95
CA GLU A 24 -3.38 -17.49 12.06
C GLU A 24 -2.25 -17.89 13.01
N ALA A 25 -1.17 -17.12 13.07
CA ALA A 25 -0.08 -17.39 13.99
C ALA A 25 -0.49 -17.10 15.45
N ILE A 26 -1.24 -16.03 15.66
CA ILE A 26 -1.77 -15.65 16.98
C ILE A 26 -2.81 -16.67 17.45
N GLU A 27 -3.72 -17.11 16.58
CA GLU A 27 -4.70 -18.15 16.86
C GLU A 27 -4.03 -19.48 17.25
N ARG A 28 -2.97 -19.87 16.51
CA ARG A 28 -2.20 -21.09 16.87
C ARG A 28 -1.50 -20.98 18.23
N LEU A 29 -0.95 -19.80 18.56
CA LEU A 29 -0.26 -19.58 19.82
C LEU A 29 -1.21 -19.50 21.01
N SER A 30 -2.37 -18.87 20.84
CA SER A 30 -3.39 -18.73 21.90
C SER A 30 -4.30 -19.95 22.04
N GLY A 31 -4.38 -20.80 21.02
CA GLY A 31 -5.34 -21.91 20.97
C GLY A 31 -6.80 -21.47 20.81
N THR A 32 -7.04 -20.19 20.50
CA THR A 32 -8.38 -19.60 20.41
C THR A 32 -8.54 -18.89 19.06
N LEU A 33 -9.67 -19.12 18.39
CA LEU A 33 -10.02 -18.40 17.18
C LEU A 33 -10.50 -16.99 17.50
N PHE A 34 -10.15 -16.03 16.65
CA PHE A 34 -10.69 -14.67 16.76
C PHE A 34 -12.19 -14.65 16.49
N ALA A 35 -12.94 -13.92 17.32
CA ALA A 35 -14.35 -13.62 17.07
C ALA A 35 -14.52 -12.74 15.82
N ALA A 36 -13.55 -11.88 15.54
CA ALA A 36 -13.47 -11.05 14.33
C ALA A 36 -12.01 -10.80 13.95
N ARG A 37 -11.68 -10.90 12.65
CA ARG A 37 -10.36 -10.60 12.08
C ARG A 37 -10.34 -9.18 11.58
N LEU A 38 -9.71 -8.26 12.32
CA LEU A 38 -9.72 -6.83 12.04
C LEU A 38 -8.31 -6.25 11.80
N GLY A 39 -7.26 -7.05 11.97
CA GLY A 39 -5.88 -6.55 12.07
C GLY A 39 -5.15 -6.26 10.76
N ALA A 40 -5.64 -6.73 9.59
CA ALA A 40 -4.94 -6.58 8.31
C ALA A 40 -5.61 -5.58 7.35
N ASN A 41 -6.64 -4.87 7.83
CA ASN A 41 -7.44 -3.93 7.02
C ASN A 41 -7.99 -4.58 5.73
N GLU A 42 -8.39 -5.85 5.83
CA GLU A 42 -9.04 -6.57 4.74
C GLU A 42 -10.47 -6.06 4.57
N SER A 43 -11.02 -6.17 3.34
CA SER A 43 -12.43 -5.88 3.09
C SER A 43 -13.28 -7.11 3.37
N GLY A 44 -14.03 -7.11 4.47
CA GLY A 44 -14.96 -8.18 4.82
C GLY A 44 -16.12 -8.37 3.84
N PHE A 45 -16.29 -7.45 2.89
CA PHE A 45 -17.31 -7.56 1.83
C PHE A 45 -16.85 -8.51 0.70
N GLY A 46 -15.54 -8.79 0.61
CA GLY A 46 -14.96 -9.68 -0.38
C GLY A 46 -14.88 -9.09 -1.79
N PRO A 47 -14.38 -9.87 -2.75
CA PRO A 47 -14.28 -9.48 -4.16
C PRO A 47 -15.65 -9.54 -4.86
N SER A 48 -15.77 -8.86 -6.00
CA SER A 48 -16.99 -8.91 -6.80
C SER A 48 -17.32 -10.35 -7.25
N PRO A 49 -18.61 -10.67 -7.43
CA PRO A 49 -19.01 -11.97 -7.99
C PRO A 49 -18.39 -12.24 -9.37
N LEU A 50 -18.19 -11.20 -10.20
CA LEU A 50 -17.52 -11.33 -11.49
C LEU A 50 -16.05 -11.71 -11.33
N ALA A 51 -15.35 -11.11 -10.36
CA ALA A 51 -13.97 -11.47 -10.06
C ALA A 51 -13.85 -12.92 -9.55
N ILE A 52 -14.76 -13.33 -8.66
CA ILE A 52 -14.80 -14.72 -8.16
C ILE A 52 -15.01 -15.69 -9.33
N LYS A 53 -15.98 -15.40 -10.21
CA LYS A 53 -16.26 -16.24 -11.36
C LYS A 53 -15.06 -16.32 -12.31
N ALA A 54 -14.42 -15.19 -12.63
CA ALA A 54 -13.23 -15.16 -13.48
C ALA A 54 -12.08 -16.01 -12.91
N MET A 55 -11.85 -15.94 -11.61
CA MET A 55 -10.86 -16.78 -10.94
C MET A 55 -11.21 -18.27 -11.01
N GLN A 56 -12.48 -18.62 -10.79
CA GLN A 56 -12.96 -20.00 -10.87
C GLN A 56 -12.83 -20.56 -12.30
N ASP A 57 -13.23 -19.79 -13.30
CA ASP A 57 -13.14 -20.19 -14.72
C ASP A 57 -11.67 -20.40 -15.17
N THR A 58 -10.75 -19.65 -14.56
CA THR A 58 -9.31 -19.70 -14.85
C THR A 58 -8.57 -20.78 -14.06
N ALA A 59 -9.14 -21.27 -12.95
CA ALA A 59 -8.48 -22.25 -12.07
C ALA A 59 -8.01 -23.55 -12.78
N PRO A 60 -8.73 -24.13 -13.76
CA PRO A 60 -8.26 -25.30 -14.52
C PRO A 60 -6.95 -25.06 -15.27
N ASP A 61 -6.63 -23.81 -15.61
CA ASP A 61 -5.45 -23.41 -16.38
C ASP A 61 -4.24 -23.04 -15.50
N ILE A 62 -4.32 -23.26 -14.18
CA ILE A 62 -3.26 -22.89 -13.23
C ILE A 62 -1.94 -23.65 -13.46
N TRP A 63 -1.95 -24.72 -14.24
CA TRP A 63 -0.76 -25.45 -14.63
C TRP A 63 0.14 -24.67 -15.60
N MET A 64 -0.39 -23.63 -16.25
CA MET A 64 0.38 -22.71 -17.09
C MET A 64 0.80 -21.46 -16.31
N TYR A 65 1.98 -20.94 -16.58
CA TYR A 65 2.34 -19.61 -16.13
C TYR A 65 1.34 -18.57 -16.65
N ALA A 66 1.13 -17.51 -15.89
CA ALA A 66 0.39 -16.35 -16.35
C ALA A 66 1.19 -15.54 -17.38
N ASP A 67 0.53 -14.57 -18.01
CA ASP A 67 1.21 -13.59 -18.85
C ASP A 67 2.21 -12.78 -18.01
N PRO A 68 3.53 -12.83 -18.29
CA PRO A 68 4.54 -12.12 -17.51
C PRO A 68 4.45 -10.59 -17.64
N GLU A 69 3.75 -10.09 -18.66
CA GLU A 69 3.53 -8.66 -18.86
C GLU A 69 2.20 -8.16 -18.29
N SER A 70 1.32 -9.08 -17.84
CA SER A 70 -0.06 -8.76 -17.42
C SER A 70 -0.77 -7.84 -18.41
N TYR A 71 -0.62 -8.14 -19.72
CA TYR A 71 -0.96 -7.26 -20.84
C TYR A 71 -2.41 -6.75 -20.75
N ASP A 72 -3.38 -7.67 -20.61
CA ASP A 72 -4.80 -7.30 -20.58
C ASP A 72 -5.13 -6.41 -19.39
N LEU A 73 -4.65 -6.76 -18.18
CA LEU A 73 -4.88 -5.95 -16.98
C LEU A 73 -4.19 -4.58 -17.08
N ARG A 74 -2.97 -4.54 -17.61
CA ARG A 74 -2.24 -3.28 -17.82
C ARG A 74 -2.96 -2.34 -18.77
N ASN A 75 -3.48 -2.87 -19.90
CA ASN A 75 -4.24 -2.06 -20.86
C ASN A 75 -5.59 -1.61 -20.30
N ALA A 76 -6.28 -2.47 -19.53
CA ALA A 76 -7.53 -2.09 -18.86
C ALA A 76 -7.32 -0.97 -17.84
N LEU A 77 -6.25 -1.05 -17.04
CA LEU A 77 -5.87 0.02 -16.10
C LEU A 77 -5.49 1.32 -16.83
N ALA A 78 -4.77 1.22 -17.95
CA ALA A 78 -4.42 2.38 -18.78
C ALA A 78 -5.66 3.07 -19.34
N SER A 79 -6.62 2.29 -19.84
CA SER A 79 -7.93 2.81 -20.29
C SER A 79 -8.73 3.43 -19.15
N HIS A 80 -8.75 2.78 -17.96
CA HIS A 80 -9.45 3.28 -16.77
C HIS A 80 -8.92 4.64 -16.30
N HIS A 81 -7.61 4.87 -16.41
CA HIS A 81 -6.96 6.11 -16.01
C HIS A 81 -6.71 7.11 -17.14
N ASP A 82 -7.10 6.77 -18.37
CA ASP A 82 -6.84 7.58 -19.59
C ASP A 82 -5.34 7.94 -19.75
N ILE A 83 -4.47 6.94 -19.63
CA ILE A 83 -3.01 7.08 -19.74
C ILE A 83 -2.39 6.00 -20.64
N ASP A 84 -1.11 6.18 -21.03
CA ASP A 84 -0.38 5.18 -21.80
C ASP A 84 -0.08 3.93 -20.94
N PRO A 85 -0.32 2.71 -21.44
CA PRO A 85 0.08 1.46 -20.77
C PRO A 85 1.56 1.37 -20.39
N ALA A 86 2.44 2.08 -21.11
CA ALA A 86 3.87 2.15 -20.76
C ALA A 86 4.13 2.79 -19.40
N SER A 87 3.16 3.52 -18.86
CA SER A 87 3.23 4.17 -17.54
C SER A 87 2.71 3.29 -16.39
N ILE A 88 2.32 2.04 -16.68
CA ILE A 88 1.75 1.13 -15.67
C ILE A 88 2.62 -0.10 -15.48
N MET A 89 2.95 -0.37 -14.21
CA MET A 89 3.56 -1.63 -13.75
C MET A 89 2.58 -2.38 -12.87
N VAL A 90 2.23 -3.61 -13.24
CA VAL A 90 1.42 -4.54 -12.41
C VAL A 90 2.36 -5.45 -11.62
N GLY A 91 2.05 -5.71 -10.35
CA GLY A 91 2.87 -6.56 -9.49
C GLY A 91 2.10 -7.20 -8.32
N GLU A 92 2.85 -7.92 -7.48
CA GLU A 92 2.32 -8.73 -6.37
C GLU A 92 1.85 -7.89 -5.17
N GLY A 93 0.95 -6.94 -5.44
CA GLY A 93 0.47 -5.93 -4.50
C GLY A 93 1.46 -4.77 -4.33
N ILE A 94 1.05 -3.73 -3.61
CA ILE A 94 1.92 -2.57 -3.33
C ILE A 94 3.21 -3.01 -2.61
N ASP A 95 3.11 -3.92 -1.67
CA ASP A 95 4.27 -4.39 -0.91
C ASP A 95 5.38 -4.99 -1.81
N GLY A 96 5.00 -5.85 -2.76
CA GLY A 96 5.93 -6.36 -3.76
C GLY A 96 6.54 -5.26 -4.63
N LEU A 97 5.73 -4.29 -5.05
CA LEU A 97 6.18 -3.14 -5.85
C LEU A 97 7.12 -2.22 -5.06
N LEU A 98 6.85 -1.98 -3.78
CA LEU A 98 7.73 -1.22 -2.88
C LEU A 98 9.10 -1.89 -2.77
N GLY A 99 9.12 -3.21 -2.54
CA GLY A 99 10.38 -3.96 -2.48
C GLY A 99 11.19 -3.89 -3.77
N LEU A 100 10.53 -3.98 -4.93
CA LEU A 100 11.17 -3.84 -6.24
C LEU A 100 11.70 -2.41 -6.46
N LEU A 101 10.93 -1.39 -6.07
CA LEU A 101 11.34 0.00 -6.20
C LEU A 101 12.55 0.31 -5.32
N VAL A 102 12.53 -0.12 -4.06
CA VAL A 102 13.69 0.04 -3.16
C VAL A 102 14.92 -0.65 -3.75
N ARG A 103 14.77 -1.87 -4.27
CA ARG A 103 15.87 -2.59 -4.94
C ARG A 103 16.40 -1.85 -6.17
N LEU A 104 15.58 -1.07 -6.87
CA LEU A 104 16.01 -0.25 -8.03
C LEU A 104 16.73 1.02 -7.65
N MET A 105 16.34 1.65 -6.54
CA MET A 105 16.68 3.03 -6.24
C MET A 105 17.67 3.19 -5.09
N VAL A 106 17.80 2.17 -4.21
CA VAL A 106 18.51 2.30 -2.93
C VAL A 106 19.72 1.37 -2.89
N ASP A 107 20.89 1.95 -2.72
CA ASP A 107 22.14 1.27 -2.36
C ASP A 107 22.39 1.35 -0.84
N GLU A 108 23.37 0.59 -0.33
CA GLU A 108 23.75 0.63 1.07
C GLU A 108 24.18 2.05 1.49
N GLY A 109 23.50 2.60 2.49
CA GLY A 109 23.77 3.93 3.04
C GLY A 109 22.95 5.07 2.42
N ASP A 110 22.25 4.84 1.31
CA ASP A 110 21.37 5.86 0.72
C ASP A 110 20.25 6.25 1.68
N SER A 111 19.94 7.54 1.71
CA SER A 111 18.90 8.10 2.58
C SER A 111 17.51 7.95 1.99
N VAL A 112 16.55 7.56 2.84
CA VAL A 112 15.12 7.46 2.54
C VAL A 112 14.33 8.13 3.67
N VAL A 113 13.28 8.86 3.32
CA VAL A 113 12.46 9.62 4.29
C VAL A 113 11.03 9.10 4.32
N THR A 114 10.47 8.96 5.51
CA THR A 114 9.06 8.63 5.76
C THR A 114 8.58 9.22 7.08
N SER A 115 7.30 9.05 7.40
CA SER A 115 6.74 9.48 8.70
C SER A 115 7.01 8.44 9.80
N ALA A 116 7.19 8.91 11.03
CA ALA A 116 7.38 8.05 12.19
C ALA A 116 6.05 7.35 12.54
N GLY A 117 5.98 6.04 12.30
CA GLY A 117 4.75 5.26 12.50
C GLY A 117 3.95 4.99 11.23
N ALA A 118 4.42 5.42 10.05
CA ALA A 118 3.85 5.03 8.75
C ALA A 118 3.95 3.53 8.50
N TYR A 119 3.43 3.08 7.36
CA TYR A 119 3.35 1.67 7.00
C TYR A 119 4.69 0.91 7.14
N PRO A 120 4.80 -0.05 8.07
CA PRO A 120 6.10 -0.59 8.51
C PRO A 120 6.79 -1.48 7.47
N THR A 121 6.07 -2.01 6.47
CA THR A 121 6.68 -2.89 5.48
C THR A 121 7.60 -2.13 4.53
N PHE A 122 7.34 -0.84 4.29
CA PHE A 122 8.27 0.01 3.54
C PHE A 122 9.63 0.13 4.26
N ASP A 123 9.61 0.38 5.57
CA ASP A 123 10.82 0.44 6.40
C ASP A 123 11.61 -0.88 6.34
N TYR A 124 10.89 -2.00 6.35
CA TYR A 124 11.47 -3.34 6.24
C TYR A 124 12.24 -3.51 4.92
N HIS A 125 11.66 -3.07 3.80
CA HIS A 125 12.34 -3.09 2.49
C HIS A 125 13.57 -2.20 2.47
N VAL A 126 13.46 -0.94 2.94
CA VAL A 126 14.58 0.01 2.97
C VAL A 126 15.75 -0.57 3.76
N ARG A 127 15.51 -1.06 4.98
CA ARG A 127 16.55 -1.68 5.80
C ARG A 127 17.10 -2.97 5.17
N GLY A 128 16.22 -3.75 4.51
CA GLY A 128 16.57 -5.00 3.83
C GLY A 128 17.53 -4.81 2.65
N PHE A 129 17.56 -3.62 2.07
CA PHE A 129 18.53 -3.23 1.02
C PHE A 129 19.66 -2.32 1.52
N GLY A 130 19.75 -2.08 2.85
CA GLY A 130 20.84 -1.35 3.46
C GLY A 130 20.67 0.17 3.44
N GLY A 131 19.48 0.67 3.05
CA GLY A 131 19.17 2.09 3.10
C GLY A 131 19.10 2.64 4.52
N THR A 132 19.36 3.92 4.68
CA THR A 132 19.24 4.67 5.93
C THR A 132 17.89 5.37 5.97
N LEU A 133 17.06 4.97 6.93
CA LEU A 133 15.72 5.53 7.10
C LEU A 133 15.74 6.72 8.04
N HIS A 134 15.24 7.86 7.57
CA HIS A 134 14.99 9.07 8.34
C HIS A 134 13.49 9.26 8.53
N THR A 135 13.04 9.48 9.77
CA THR A 135 11.63 9.62 10.08
C THR A 135 11.27 11.03 10.52
N VAL A 136 10.06 11.46 10.14
CA VAL A 136 9.47 12.75 10.52
C VAL A 136 8.24 12.49 11.39
N PRO A 137 8.10 13.16 12.55
CA PRO A 137 6.89 13.03 13.35
C PRO A 137 5.64 13.51 12.60
N TYR A 138 4.52 12.89 12.90
CA TYR A 138 3.20 13.37 12.47
C TYR A 138 2.92 14.80 12.98
N ALA A 139 2.12 15.55 12.24
CA ALA A 139 1.54 16.82 12.65
C ALA A 139 0.09 16.59 13.13
N GLY A 140 -0.09 16.42 14.44
CA GLY A 140 -1.34 15.90 14.98
C GLY A 140 -1.57 14.46 14.53
N ASP A 141 -2.70 14.21 13.85
CA ASP A 141 -3.09 12.88 13.37
C ASP A 141 -2.75 12.63 11.90
N SER A 142 -1.98 13.50 11.25
CA SER A 142 -1.65 13.41 9.83
C SER A 142 -0.14 13.40 9.59
N GLU A 143 0.29 12.74 8.53
CA GLU A 143 1.64 12.89 8.02
C GLU A 143 1.90 14.37 7.67
N ASP A 144 3.17 14.83 7.67
CA ASP A 144 3.52 16.24 7.41
C ASP A 144 4.31 16.36 6.08
N PRO A 145 3.63 16.65 4.96
CA PRO A 145 4.28 16.76 3.66
C PRO A 145 5.43 17.76 3.62
N ALA A 146 5.28 18.90 4.32
CA ALA A 146 6.30 19.95 4.31
C ALA A 146 7.56 19.54 5.06
N ARG A 147 7.41 18.86 6.20
CA ARG A 147 8.55 18.32 6.94
C ARG A 147 9.21 17.15 6.26
N LEU A 148 8.43 16.27 5.57
CA LEU A 148 8.99 15.20 4.75
C LEU A 148 9.90 15.76 3.66
N ILE A 149 9.45 16.79 2.93
CA ILE A 149 10.26 17.49 1.91
C ILE A 149 11.50 18.15 2.54
N ALA A 150 11.34 18.83 3.69
CA ALA A 150 12.46 19.47 4.37
C ALA A 150 13.51 18.44 4.79
N LYS A 151 13.08 17.30 5.35
CA LYS A 151 13.98 16.21 5.76
C LYS A 151 14.66 15.57 4.55
N ALA A 152 13.98 15.40 3.43
CA ALA A 152 14.57 14.86 2.21
C ALA A 152 15.70 15.77 1.67
N LYS A 153 15.49 17.09 1.71
CA LYS A 153 16.54 18.07 1.34
C LYS A 153 17.74 18.03 2.30
N GLU A 154 17.46 17.92 3.61
CA GLU A 154 18.50 17.86 4.66
C GLU A 154 19.40 16.62 4.52
N THR A 155 18.82 15.48 4.13
CA THR A 155 19.50 14.18 4.09
C THR A 155 19.92 13.74 2.70
N ASP A 156 19.71 14.55 1.67
CA ASP A 156 19.92 14.20 0.26
C ASP A 156 19.23 12.86 -0.09
N ALA A 157 17.95 12.75 0.30
CA ALA A 157 17.22 11.49 0.20
C ALA A 157 16.89 11.12 -1.25
N LYS A 158 17.05 9.84 -1.58
CA LYS A 158 16.63 9.29 -2.88
C LYS A 158 15.13 9.01 -2.97
N LEU A 159 14.49 8.66 -1.85
CA LEU A 159 13.07 8.35 -1.79
C LEU A 159 12.38 9.09 -0.65
N ILE A 160 11.16 9.53 -0.89
CA ILE A 160 10.20 9.95 0.13
C ILE A 160 8.98 9.05 0.01
N TYR A 161 8.48 8.54 1.13
CA TYR A 161 7.23 7.78 1.18
C TYR A 161 6.18 8.53 1.97
N ILE A 162 4.98 8.62 1.41
CA ILE A 162 3.75 9.11 2.07
C ILE A 162 2.58 8.26 1.62
N ALA A 163 1.65 7.97 2.52
CA ALA A 163 0.38 7.30 2.19
C ALA A 163 -0.78 8.31 2.20
N ASN A 164 -1.61 8.27 1.16
CA ASN A 164 -2.78 9.13 1.07
C ASN A 164 -3.98 8.41 0.44
N PRO A 165 -4.97 7.97 1.24
CA PRO A 165 -5.10 8.07 2.70
C PRO A 165 -4.05 7.29 3.49
N ASP A 166 -3.72 7.83 4.67
CA ASP A 166 -2.69 7.29 5.54
C ASP A 166 -3.08 5.95 6.19
N ASN A 167 -2.10 5.15 6.46
CA ASN A 167 -2.14 3.99 7.34
C ASN A 167 -0.99 4.14 8.36
N PRO A 168 -1.25 4.38 9.68
CA PRO A 168 -2.40 3.82 10.44
C PRO A 168 -3.55 4.78 10.78
N MET A 169 -3.46 6.08 10.49
CA MET A 169 -4.44 7.04 11.03
C MET A 169 -5.73 7.14 10.23
N GLY A 170 -5.69 6.80 8.93
CA GLY A 170 -6.83 6.93 8.02
C GLY A 170 -7.08 8.36 7.53
N THR A 171 -6.31 9.33 7.98
CA THR A 171 -6.40 10.73 7.54
C THR A 171 -5.95 10.89 6.09
N PHE A 172 -6.27 12.02 5.47
CA PHE A 172 -5.84 12.30 4.10
C PHE A 172 -5.54 13.78 3.89
N HIS A 173 -4.68 14.06 2.94
CA HIS A 173 -4.42 15.39 2.40
C HIS A 173 -5.23 15.60 1.13
N LYS A 174 -5.66 16.85 0.89
CA LYS A 174 -6.33 17.20 -0.36
C LYS A 174 -5.38 17.21 -1.54
N ALA A 175 -5.91 16.99 -2.74
CA ALA A 175 -5.17 16.97 -3.99
C ALA A 175 -4.19 18.15 -4.13
N GLN A 176 -4.63 19.37 -3.80
CA GLN A 176 -3.79 20.56 -3.88
C GLN A 176 -2.55 20.51 -2.95
N GLU A 177 -2.65 19.87 -1.80
CA GLU A 177 -1.53 19.70 -0.87
C GLU A 177 -0.53 18.68 -1.41
N ILE A 178 -1.04 17.57 -1.93
CA ILE A 178 -0.22 16.55 -2.60
C ILE A 178 0.47 17.12 -3.85
N GLU A 179 -0.22 17.95 -4.66
CA GLU A 179 0.37 18.65 -5.80
C GLU A 179 1.56 19.52 -5.38
N ARG A 180 1.37 20.36 -4.34
CA ARG A 180 2.47 21.18 -3.79
C ARG A 180 3.65 20.33 -3.29
N MET A 181 3.35 19.18 -2.67
CA MET A 181 4.40 18.25 -2.25
C MET A 181 5.17 17.71 -3.45
N ILE A 182 4.48 17.25 -4.51
CA ILE A 182 5.09 16.73 -5.74
C ILE A 182 6.00 17.79 -6.39
N GLU A 183 5.53 19.04 -6.47
CA GLU A 183 6.29 20.16 -7.01
C GLU A 183 7.55 20.46 -6.19
N ALA A 184 7.50 20.27 -4.87
CA ALA A 184 8.57 20.55 -3.93
C ALA A 184 9.61 19.42 -3.78
N VAL A 185 9.36 18.23 -4.40
CA VAL A 185 10.30 17.09 -4.37
C VAL A 185 11.66 17.54 -4.89
N PRO A 186 12.76 17.31 -4.15
CA PRO A 186 14.11 17.68 -4.59
C PRO A 186 14.52 16.97 -5.88
N ASP A 187 15.38 17.61 -6.66
CA ASP A 187 15.98 16.97 -7.83
C ASP A 187 16.77 15.72 -7.41
N GLY A 188 16.61 14.63 -8.17
CA GLY A 188 17.23 13.33 -7.84
C GLY A 188 16.46 12.50 -6.80
N CYS A 189 15.41 13.04 -6.18
CA CYS A 189 14.53 12.34 -5.26
C CYS A 189 13.25 11.90 -5.96
N LEU A 190 12.68 10.76 -5.54
CA LEU A 190 11.39 10.26 -6.02
C LEU A 190 10.40 10.18 -4.85
N LEU A 191 9.22 10.75 -5.04
CA LEU A 191 8.09 10.60 -4.12
C LEU A 191 7.33 9.31 -4.43
N ILE A 192 7.18 8.44 -3.44
CA ILE A 192 6.26 7.30 -3.45
C ILE A 192 4.96 7.77 -2.80
N LEU A 193 3.91 7.87 -3.61
CA LEU A 193 2.57 8.17 -3.15
C LEU A 193 1.77 6.86 -3.07
N ASP A 194 1.62 6.35 -1.85
CA ASP A 194 0.85 5.13 -1.59
C ASP A 194 -0.64 5.47 -1.50
N GLU A 195 -1.39 5.04 -2.48
CA GLU A 195 -2.82 5.27 -2.64
C GLU A 195 -3.63 3.99 -2.40
N ALA A 196 -3.20 3.16 -1.44
CA ALA A 196 -3.86 1.87 -1.15
C ALA A 196 -5.36 2.00 -0.82
N TYR A 197 -5.81 3.15 -0.36
CA TYR A 197 -7.20 3.39 0.05
C TYR A 197 -7.91 4.45 -0.79
N ILE A 198 -7.34 4.86 -1.92
CA ILE A 198 -7.82 6.02 -2.66
C ILE A 198 -9.24 5.88 -3.19
N GLU A 199 -9.68 4.67 -3.54
CA GLU A 199 -11.05 4.39 -3.98
C GLU A 199 -12.10 4.64 -2.88
N LEU A 200 -11.67 4.67 -1.60
CA LEU A 200 -12.51 4.90 -0.43
C LEU A 200 -12.51 6.35 0.05
N ALA A 201 -11.60 7.15 -0.51
CA ALA A 201 -11.40 8.54 -0.15
C ALA A 201 -12.35 9.49 -0.91
N PRO A 202 -12.53 10.73 -0.43
CA PRO A 202 -13.21 11.76 -1.20
C PRO A 202 -12.51 12.05 -2.53
N GLU A 203 -13.27 12.49 -3.52
CA GLU A 203 -12.74 12.80 -4.87
C GLU A 203 -11.60 13.82 -4.87
N ASP A 204 -11.58 14.72 -3.88
CA ASP A 204 -10.55 15.75 -3.73
C ASP A 204 -9.29 15.27 -2.97
N ALA A 205 -9.18 13.97 -2.68
CA ALA A 205 -8.01 13.40 -1.99
C ALA A 205 -6.80 13.16 -2.91
N ALA A 206 -7.00 13.03 -4.21
CA ALA A 206 -5.91 12.73 -5.14
C ALA A 206 -5.83 13.75 -6.28
N PRO A 207 -4.63 14.26 -6.61
CA PRO A 207 -4.43 15.03 -7.82
C PRO A 207 -4.62 14.17 -9.07
N ALA A 208 -4.83 14.82 -10.21
CA ALA A 208 -4.84 14.15 -11.50
C ALA A 208 -3.55 13.33 -11.73
N ILE A 209 -3.69 12.20 -12.41
CA ILE A 209 -2.52 11.37 -12.75
C ILE A 209 -1.75 12.04 -13.88
N ALA A 210 -0.49 12.38 -13.62
CA ALA A 210 0.46 12.94 -14.58
C ALA A 210 1.65 11.98 -14.75
N PRO A 211 1.52 10.93 -15.58
CA PRO A 211 2.50 9.84 -15.63
C PRO A 211 3.87 10.28 -16.14
N ASN A 212 3.95 11.38 -16.91
CA ASN A 212 5.21 11.93 -17.38
C ASN A 212 5.97 12.77 -16.35
N ASN A 213 5.46 12.90 -15.11
CA ASN A 213 6.17 13.57 -14.04
C ASN A 213 7.20 12.60 -13.42
N PRO A 214 8.53 12.83 -13.57
CA PRO A 214 9.53 11.91 -13.06
C PRO A 214 9.72 11.99 -11.54
N ARG A 215 9.03 12.90 -10.85
CA ARG A 215 9.19 13.15 -9.40
C ARG A 215 8.29 12.28 -8.53
N VAL A 216 7.33 11.57 -9.12
CA VAL A 216 6.36 10.79 -8.36
C VAL A 216 6.06 9.45 -9.03
N ILE A 217 5.95 8.41 -8.21
CA ILE A 217 5.34 7.14 -8.54
C ILE A 217 4.15 6.90 -7.60
N ARG A 218 2.98 6.56 -8.17
CA ARG A 218 1.75 6.31 -7.41
C ARG A 218 1.52 4.82 -7.36
N MET A 219 1.13 4.30 -6.20
CA MET A 219 0.90 2.87 -5.99
C MET A 219 -0.53 2.62 -5.55
N ARG A 220 -1.22 1.71 -6.22
CA ARG A 220 -2.62 1.31 -5.96
C ARG A 220 -2.76 -0.20 -5.85
N THR A 221 -3.84 -0.67 -5.25
CA THR A 221 -4.02 -2.09 -4.97
C THR A 221 -5.46 -2.56 -5.13
N PHE A 222 -5.62 -3.82 -5.48
CA PHE A 222 -6.89 -4.54 -5.42
C PHE A 222 -7.18 -5.15 -4.04
N SER A 223 -6.25 -4.99 -3.07
CA SER A 223 -6.38 -5.61 -1.75
C SER A 223 -7.48 -5.00 -0.87
N LYS A 224 -7.83 -3.72 -1.07
CA LYS A 224 -8.68 -2.95 -0.14
C LYS A 224 -10.10 -2.81 -0.67
N ALA A 225 -10.42 -1.77 -1.42
CA ALA A 225 -11.79 -1.53 -1.93
C ALA A 225 -12.31 -2.69 -2.79
N TYR A 226 -11.47 -3.30 -3.60
CA TYR A 226 -11.83 -4.44 -4.44
C TYR A 226 -11.91 -5.79 -3.71
N GLY A 227 -11.54 -5.85 -2.42
CA GLY A 227 -11.68 -7.06 -1.60
C GLY A 227 -10.78 -8.23 -1.97
N MET A 228 -9.68 -8.01 -2.69
CA MET A 228 -8.82 -9.06 -3.25
C MET A 228 -7.46 -9.17 -2.54
N ALA A 229 -7.40 -8.97 -1.23
CA ALA A 229 -6.15 -8.97 -0.47
C ALA A 229 -5.31 -10.25 -0.69
N GLY A 230 -5.95 -11.42 -0.68
CA GLY A 230 -5.30 -12.71 -0.90
C GLY A 230 -4.81 -12.96 -2.33
N ALA A 231 -5.34 -12.23 -3.33
CA ALA A 231 -4.92 -12.38 -4.72
C ALA A 231 -3.57 -11.71 -5.01
N ARG A 232 -3.09 -10.82 -4.13
CA ARG A 232 -1.80 -10.13 -4.27
C ARG A 232 -1.67 -9.36 -5.58
N VAL A 233 -2.61 -8.47 -5.88
CA VAL A 233 -2.57 -7.62 -7.08
C VAL A 233 -2.49 -6.15 -6.69
N GLY A 234 -1.51 -5.47 -7.26
CA GLY A 234 -1.35 -4.02 -7.20
C GLY A 234 -0.72 -3.49 -8.46
N TYR A 235 -0.68 -2.19 -8.59
CA TYR A 235 -0.03 -1.55 -9.71
C TYR A 235 0.60 -0.22 -9.31
N ALA A 236 1.64 0.15 -10.05
CA ALA A 236 2.27 1.46 -9.96
C ALA A 236 2.00 2.26 -11.24
N VAL A 237 1.81 3.57 -11.09
CA VAL A 237 1.71 4.53 -12.19
C VAL A 237 2.84 5.53 -12.05
N GLY A 238 3.66 5.67 -13.09
CA GLY A 238 4.81 6.56 -13.08
C GLY A 238 5.40 6.81 -14.46
N HIS A 239 6.53 7.50 -14.49
CA HIS A 239 7.25 7.79 -15.73
C HIS A 239 7.58 6.49 -16.48
N PRO A 240 7.36 6.41 -17.80
CA PRO A 240 7.60 5.17 -18.58
C PRO A 240 8.99 4.58 -18.40
N ASP A 241 10.02 5.40 -18.31
CA ASP A 241 11.40 4.90 -18.11
C ASP A 241 11.57 4.23 -16.75
N LEU A 242 10.93 4.77 -15.68
CA LEU A 242 10.94 4.15 -14.37
C LEU A 242 10.16 2.84 -14.38
N VAL A 243 8.96 2.84 -14.99
CA VAL A 243 8.15 1.62 -15.17
C VAL A 243 8.94 0.54 -15.92
N ASN A 244 9.61 0.91 -17.01
CA ASN A 244 10.46 -0.04 -17.75
C ASN A 244 11.64 -0.55 -16.92
N ALA A 245 12.18 0.27 -16.00
CA ALA A 245 13.30 -0.13 -15.15
C ALA A 245 12.94 -1.30 -14.22
N PHE A 246 11.67 -1.46 -13.81
CA PHE A 246 11.24 -2.61 -13.01
C PHE A 246 11.55 -3.95 -13.69
N ASN A 247 11.61 -4.01 -15.02
CA ASN A 247 11.99 -5.22 -15.75
C ASN A 247 13.41 -5.74 -15.40
N LYS A 248 14.28 -4.88 -14.85
CA LYS A 248 15.63 -5.27 -14.42
C LYS A 248 15.63 -6.13 -13.14
N VAL A 249 14.57 -6.01 -12.32
CA VAL A 249 14.58 -6.58 -10.96
C VAL A 249 13.33 -7.40 -10.63
N ARG A 250 12.23 -7.25 -11.38
CA ARG A 250 10.97 -7.93 -11.07
C ARG A 250 11.05 -9.43 -11.31
N ASN A 251 10.22 -10.18 -10.58
CA ASN A 251 9.93 -11.56 -10.87
C ASN A 251 8.95 -11.62 -12.06
N HIS A 252 9.39 -12.18 -13.19
CA HIS A 252 8.60 -12.20 -14.42
C HIS A 252 7.31 -13.06 -14.30
N PHE A 253 7.30 -14.08 -13.46
CA PHE A 253 6.15 -14.97 -13.25
C PHE A 253 5.57 -14.88 -11.83
N GLY A 254 5.77 -13.76 -11.14
CA GLY A 254 5.27 -13.56 -9.78
C GLY A 254 3.75 -13.49 -9.68
N MET A 255 3.11 -12.88 -10.68
CA MET A 255 1.65 -12.79 -10.76
C MET A 255 1.05 -14.10 -11.27
N ASN A 256 0.13 -14.71 -10.52
CA ASN A 256 -0.57 -15.90 -10.99
C ASN A 256 -1.75 -15.57 -11.93
N ARG A 257 -2.16 -16.55 -12.71
CA ARG A 257 -3.20 -16.41 -13.74
C ARG A 257 -4.56 -16.01 -13.17
N MET A 258 -4.98 -16.63 -12.07
CA MET A 258 -6.26 -16.33 -11.45
C MET A 258 -6.30 -14.89 -10.91
N SER A 259 -5.20 -14.41 -10.34
CA SER A 259 -5.09 -13.04 -9.84
C SER A 259 -5.24 -12.00 -10.95
N GLN A 260 -4.61 -12.23 -12.12
CA GLN A 260 -4.74 -11.34 -13.28
C GLN A 260 -6.19 -11.32 -13.80
N ALA A 261 -6.80 -12.49 -13.98
CA ALA A 261 -8.19 -12.61 -14.46
C ALA A 261 -9.19 -11.98 -13.46
N GLY A 262 -9.02 -12.26 -12.17
CA GLY A 262 -9.86 -11.70 -11.12
C GLY A 262 -9.75 -10.17 -11.02
N ALA A 263 -8.55 -9.61 -11.10
CA ALA A 263 -8.34 -8.17 -11.06
C ALA A 263 -8.96 -7.47 -12.28
N LEU A 264 -8.80 -8.05 -13.47
CA LEU A 264 -9.40 -7.54 -14.70
C LEU A 264 -10.94 -7.49 -14.58
N ALA A 265 -11.56 -8.56 -14.08
CA ALA A 265 -13.00 -8.63 -13.87
C ALA A 265 -13.47 -7.68 -12.75
N ALA A 266 -12.70 -7.54 -11.66
CA ALA A 266 -13.00 -6.62 -10.57
C ALA A 266 -12.97 -5.15 -11.03
N LEU A 267 -12.00 -4.78 -11.87
CA LEU A 267 -11.87 -3.43 -12.44
C LEU A 267 -13.08 -3.07 -13.29
N ALA A 268 -13.63 -4.02 -14.02
CA ALA A 268 -14.80 -3.84 -14.88
C ALA A 268 -16.13 -3.78 -14.09
N ASP A 269 -16.17 -4.22 -12.83
CA ASP A 269 -17.39 -4.24 -12.01
C ASP A 269 -17.52 -2.98 -11.14
N GLU A 270 -17.64 -1.84 -11.81
CA GLU A 270 -17.78 -0.52 -11.17
C GLU A 270 -19.01 -0.46 -10.23
N ALA A 271 -20.10 -1.16 -10.58
CA ALA A 271 -21.31 -1.18 -9.79
C ALA A 271 -21.06 -1.84 -8.41
N TYR A 272 -20.36 -2.96 -8.38
CA TYR A 272 -19.98 -3.61 -7.13
C TYR A 272 -19.00 -2.77 -6.30
N LEU A 273 -18.01 -2.17 -6.95
CA LEU A 273 -17.08 -1.26 -6.28
C LEU A 273 -17.83 -0.09 -5.62
N GLY A 274 -18.77 0.52 -6.31
CA GLY A 274 -19.61 1.60 -5.78
C GLY A 274 -20.43 1.16 -4.56
N ASP A 275 -21.02 -0.06 -4.58
CA ASP A 275 -21.72 -0.63 -3.42
C ASP A 275 -20.76 -0.83 -2.23
N VAL A 276 -19.56 -1.39 -2.47
CA VAL A 276 -18.55 -1.58 -1.42
C VAL A 276 -18.14 -0.25 -0.80
N ILE A 277 -17.87 0.78 -1.61
CA ILE A 277 -17.52 2.12 -1.12
C ILE A 277 -18.61 2.66 -0.18
N ALA A 278 -19.89 2.58 -0.60
CA ALA A 278 -21.01 3.04 0.20
C ALA A 278 -21.14 2.25 1.53
N ARG A 279 -20.92 0.94 1.50
CA ARG A 279 -20.98 0.08 2.69
C ARG A 279 -19.80 0.35 3.63
N VAL A 280 -18.60 0.60 3.12
CA VAL A 280 -17.45 1.01 3.93
C VAL A 280 -17.72 2.34 4.61
N GLN A 281 -18.25 3.33 3.89
CA GLN A 281 -18.63 4.62 4.49
C GLN A 281 -19.62 4.43 5.66
N LYS A 282 -20.69 3.69 5.46
CA LYS A 282 -21.67 3.39 6.51
C LYS A 282 -21.04 2.68 7.71
N SER A 283 -20.08 1.78 7.47
CA SER A 283 -19.36 1.07 8.53
C SER A 283 -18.46 2.02 9.34
N ARG A 284 -17.74 2.92 8.66
CA ARG A 284 -16.93 3.98 9.32
C ARG A 284 -17.80 4.85 10.23
N ASP A 285 -18.95 5.32 9.71
CA ASP A 285 -19.89 6.16 10.47
C ASP A 285 -20.39 5.42 11.71
N ARG A 286 -20.69 4.12 11.59
CA ARG A 286 -21.13 3.30 12.72
C ARG A 286 -20.02 3.08 13.75
N ILE A 287 -18.78 2.81 13.32
CA ILE A 287 -17.62 2.67 14.22
C ILE A 287 -17.38 3.99 14.98
N ALA A 288 -17.40 5.12 14.27
CA ALA A 288 -17.24 6.43 14.88
C ALA A 288 -18.35 6.74 15.92
N ALA A 289 -19.60 6.42 15.59
CA ALA A 289 -20.72 6.57 16.52
C ALA A 289 -20.55 5.72 17.80
N ILE A 290 -20.13 4.44 17.64
CA ILE A 290 -19.85 3.56 18.79
C ILE A 290 -18.72 4.13 19.65
N ALA A 291 -17.64 4.66 19.06
CA ALA A 291 -16.56 5.27 19.79
C ALA A 291 -17.07 6.44 20.65
N LEU A 292 -17.85 7.35 20.06
CA LEU A 292 -18.44 8.49 20.76
C LEU A 292 -19.41 8.08 21.88
N GLU A 293 -20.26 7.07 21.64
CA GLU A 293 -21.16 6.49 22.65
C GLU A 293 -20.36 5.99 23.88
N ASN A 294 -19.12 5.52 23.65
CA ASN A 294 -18.20 5.06 24.69
C ASN A 294 -17.20 6.12 25.19
N ARG A 295 -17.40 7.39 24.87
CA ARG A 295 -16.55 8.53 25.24
C ARG A 295 -15.10 8.43 24.74
N LEU A 296 -14.91 7.76 23.61
CA LEU A 296 -13.66 7.70 22.90
C LEU A 296 -13.66 8.69 21.74
N CYS A 297 -12.48 9.06 21.24
CA CYS A 297 -12.34 10.03 20.17
C CYS A 297 -11.98 9.34 18.84
N PRO A 298 -12.93 9.12 17.90
CA PRO A 298 -12.62 8.58 16.61
C PRO A 298 -11.94 9.64 15.74
N ILE A 299 -10.87 9.23 15.04
CA ILE A 299 -10.18 10.07 14.07
C ILE A 299 -10.91 9.93 12.72
N PRO A 300 -11.24 11.05 12.05
CA PRO A 300 -11.87 11.02 10.73
C PRO A 300 -11.03 10.20 9.74
N SER A 301 -11.65 9.18 9.11
CA SER A 301 -10.92 8.26 8.23
C SER A 301 -11.45 8.28 6.80
N ALA A 302 -10.54 8.19 5.84
CA ALA A 302 -10.79 7.96 4.43
C ALA A 302 -10.36 6.55 3.96
N ALA A 303 -10.03 5.65 4.91
CA ALA A 303 -9.68 4.24 4.66
C ALA A 303 -10.84 3.28 5.00
N ASN A 304 -10.60 1.97 5.03
CA ASN A 304 -11.58 0.99 5.48
C ASN A 304 -11.46 0.61 6.97
N PHE A 305 -10.86 1.47 7.75
CA PHE A 305 -10.71 1.36 9.21
C PHE A 305 -10.90 2.74 9.85
N VAL A 306 -11.02 2.79 11.17
CA VAL A 306 -11.09 4.01 11.96
C VAL A 306 -10.10 3.90 13.10
N ALA A 307 -9.15 4.82 13.20
CA ALA A 307 -8.31 4.98 14.36
C ALA A 307 -9.12 5.65 15.48
N ILE A 308 -8.95 5.17 16.70
CA ILE A 308 -9.69 5.67 17.86
C ILE A 308 -8.68 6.06 18.95
N ASP A 309 -8.66 7.33 19.35
CA ASP A 309 -7.88 7.78 20.49
C ASP A 309 -8.56 7.32 21.79
N CYS A 310 -7.87 6.44 22.50
CA CYS A 310 -8.27 5.88 23.79
C CYS A 310 -7.70 6.66 24.97
N GLY A 311 -7.09 7.82 24.74
CA GLY A 311 -6.42 8.62 25.75
C GLY A 311 -5.04 8.06 26.13
N GLN A 312 -4.49 8.53 27.26
CA GLN A 312 -3.15 8.14 27.70
C GLN A 312 -3.07 6.77 28.39
N ASP A 313 -4.20 6.09 28.59
CA ASP A 313 -4.24 4.76 29.21
C ASP A 313 -4.00 3.68 28.13
N GLY A 314 -2.71 3.43 27.83
CA GLY A 314 -2.32 2.35 26.92
C GLY A 314 -2.77 0.94 27.33
N ASP A 315 -3.18 0.74 28.60
CA ASP A 315 -3.73 -0.53 29.06
C ASP A 315 -5.20 -0.70 28.68
N PHE A 316 -5.93 0.38 28.44
CA PHE A 316 -7.30 0.32 27.92
C PHE A 316 -7.32 -0.29 26.51
N ALA A 317 -6.48 0.20 25.60
CA ALA A 317 -6.38 -0.33 24.24
C ALA A 317 -5.99 -1.82 24.15
N LYS A 318 -5.32 -2.35 25.19
CA LYS A 318 -4.97 -3.77 25.28
C LYS A 318 -6.10 -4.66 25.81
N ARG A 319 -7.13 -4.06 26.44
CA ARG A 319 -8.25 -4.79 27.05
C ARG A 319 -9.49 -4.87 26.15
N VAL A 320 -9.53 -4.06 25.10
CA VAL A 320 -10.57 -4.04 24.08
C VAL A 320 -10.16 -4.89 22.88
#